data_34b919f73d7201fbc280bc6e8c1a5115
#
_entry.id   34b919f73d7201fbc280bc6e8c1a5115
#
_cell.length_a   1.000
_cell.length_b   1.000
_cell.length_c   1.000
_cell.angle_alpha   90.00
_cell.angle_beta   90.00
_cell.angle_gamma   90.00
#
_symmetry.space_group_name_H-M   'P 1'
#
loop_
_entity.id
_entity.type
_entity.pdbx_description
1 polymer ?
#
loop_
_entity_poly.entity_id
_entity_poly.type
_entity_poly.pdbx_seq_one_letter_code
_entity_poly.pdbx_strand_id
1 'polypeptide(L)'
;NEILNILKSDGVKGISGRFISRLDMDFNKFKEVCAENGIQMTSFESQMDFGEFKLNSDGLIPVIVQDYKTNEVLMMAYMNEEAFEHTVKTGRMTYYSRSRKCQWIKGETSGHFQYVKSLTADCDFDTILAKVSQVGAACHTGNRTCFFNSIVQKEYVEKNPLKVLESVYDIIKERKAHPQDGSYTNYLFGKGTDKILQKLGEECTEIVIAAKNPEPENIKYEISDFLYHCMVLMVEKGITWEEIANELAQR
;
A
#
# COMPACT_ATOMS: atom_id res chain seq x y z
N ASN A 1 4.97 -10.48 29.00
CA ASN A 1 4.16 -11.69 29.22
C ASN A 1 2.71 -11.55 28.73
N GLU A 2 2.01 -10.40 28.92
CA GLU A 2 0.62 -10.22 28.45
C GLU A 2 0.49 -10.30 26.93
N ILE A 3 1.40 -9.67 26.18
CA ILE A 3 1.39 -9.70 24.71
C ILE A 3 1.57 -11.14 24.19
N LEU A 4 2.47 -11.91 24.80
CA LEU A 4 2.66 -13.31 24.43
C LEU A 4 1.41 -14.17 24.66
N ASN A 5 0.71 -13.93 25.75
CA ASN A 5 -0.55 -14.63 26.05
C ASN A 5 -1.65 -14.30 25.03
N ILE A 6 -1.75 -13.04 24.61
CA ILE A 6 -2.70 -12.60 23.58
C ILE A 6 -2.35 -13.25 22.22
N LEU A 7 -1.06 -13.27 21.85
CA LEU A 7 -0.62 -13.89 20.59
C LEU A 7 -0.80 -15.41 20.54
N LYS A 8 -0.87 -16.08 21.69
CA LYS A 8 -1.16 -17.52 21.80
C LYS A 8 -2.65 -17.87 21.72
N SER A 9 -3.54 -16.88 21.76
CA SER A 9 -4.98 -17.13 21.69
C SER A 9 -5.38 -17.55 20.27
N ASP A 10 -6.28 -18.53 20.17
CA ASP A 10 -6.78 -19.02 18.89
C ASP A 10 -7.41 -17.91 18.05
N GLY A 11 -7.05 -17.83 16.78
CA GLY A 11 -7.58 -16.86 15.83
C GLY A 11 -6.88 -15.49 15.84
N VAL A 12 -5.95 -15.23 16.74
CA VAL A 12 -5.15 -13.99 16.75
C VAL A 12 -4.03 -14.10 15.73
N LYS A 13 -4.12 -13.29 14.65
CA LYS A 13 -3.09 -13.23 13.59
C LYS A 13 -2.09 -12.09 13.76
N GLY A 14 -2.30 -11.21 14.73
CA GLY A 14 -1.40 -10.08 14.99
C GLY A 14 -1.97 -9.14 16.05
N ILE A 15 -1.12 -8.27 16.55
CA ILE A 15 -1.48 -7.21 17.50
C ILE A 15 -1.04 -5.88 16.91
N SER A 16 -1.92 -4.89 16.89
CA SER A 16 -1.61 -3.52 16.49
C SER A 16 -2.16 -2.53 17.52
N GLY A 17 -1.53 -1.36 17.61
CA GLY A 17 -2.02 -0.29 18.47
C GLY A 17 -0.96 0.77 18.75
N ARG A 18 -1.41 1.96 19.18
CA ARG A 18 -0.53 3.08 19.50
C ARG A 18 0.49 2.75 20.60
N PHE A 19 0.13 1.87 21.54
CA PHE A 19 1.03 1.40 22.59
C PHE A 19 2.22 0.65 22.00
N ILE A 20 1.98 -0.32 21.11
CA ILE A 20 3.03 -1.12 20.47
C ILE A 20 3.94 -0.23 19.62
N SER A 21 3.37 0.73 18.89
CA SER A 21 4.13 1.65 18.04
C SER A 21 5.02 2.63 18.84
N ARG A 22 4.77 2.81 20.12
CA ARG A 22 5.53 3.69 21.03
C ARG A 22 6.53 2.95 21.90
N LEU A 23 6.51 1.61 21.90
CA LEU A 23 7.50 0.83 22.65
C LEU A 23 8.86 1.00 21.97
N ASP A 24 9.84 1.46 22.72
CA ASP A 24 11.25 1.40 22.36
C ASP A 24 11.75 -0.03 22.62
N MET A 25 11.23 -0.95 21.82
CA MET A 25 11.45 -2.38 21.97
C MET A 25 12.20 -2.90 20.75
N ASP A 26 13.19 -3.74 21.00
CA ASP A 26 13.80 -4.55 19.97
C ASP A 26 12.78 -5.60 19.46
N PHE A 27 12.14 -5.26 18.33
CA PHE A 27 11.12 -6.13 17.76
C PHE A 27 11.67 -7.46 17.24
N ASN A 28 12.94 -7.52 16.81
CA ASN A 28 13.55 -8.77 16.39
C ASN A 28 13.77 -9.69 17.59
N LYS A 29 14.32 -9.16 18.68
CA LYS A 29 14.44 -9.91 19.94
C LYS A 29 13.09 -10.35 20.49
N PHE A 30 12.06 -9.52 20.37
CA PHE A 30 10.69 -9.91 20.76
C PHE A 30 10.16 -11.05 19.87
N LYS A 31 10.45 -11.02 18.57
CA LYS A 31 10.07 -12.10 17.65
C LYS A 31 10.80 -13.41 17.94
N GLU A 32 12.08 -13.35 18.34
CA GLU A 32 12.82 -14.53 18.82
C GLU A 32 12.11 -15.15 20.03
N VAL A 33 11.76 -14.34 21.03
CA VAL A 33 10.98 -14.79 22.19
C VAL A 33 9.63 -15.37 21.78
N CYS A 34 8.97 -14.80 20.77
CA CYS A 34 7.72 -15.35 20.22
C CYS A 34 7.95 -16.73 19.59
N ALA A 35 9.02 -16.89 18.80
CA ALA A 35 9.39 -18.14 18.16
C ALA A 35 9.72 -19.23 19.20
N GLU A 36 10.50 -18.91 20.24
CA GLU A 36 10.78 -19.80 21.38
C GLU A 36 9.51 -20.27 22.11
N ASN A 37 8.47 -19.45 22.05
CA ASN A 37 7.16 -19.78 22.63
C ASN A 37 6.17 -20.41 21.63
N GLY A 38 6.63 -20.85 20.45
CA GLY A 38 5.83 -21.54 19.44
C GLY A 38 4.93 -20.61 18.62
N ILE A 39 5.14 -19.28 18.68
CA ILE A 39 4.40 -18.29 17.90
C ILE A 39 5.21 -17.99 16.63
N GLN A 40 4.65 -18.31 15.47
CA GLN A 40 5.30 -18.03 14.19
C GLN A 40 5.29 -16.54 13.88
N MET A 41 6.48 -15.93 13.70
CA MET A 41 6.67 -14.51 13.44
C MET A 41 7.53 -14.28 12.20
N THR A 42 7.26 -13.18 11.49
CA THR A 42 8.14 -12.72 10.40
C THR A 42 9.30 -11.91 11.01
N SER A 43 10.55 -12.32 10.77
CA SER A 43 11.77 -11.56 11.13
C SER A 43 12.28 -10.76 9.94
N PHE A 44 12.95 -9.62 10.23
CA PHE A 44 13.77 -8.91 9.27
C PHE A 44 15.23 -9.17 9.62
N GLU A 45 15.94 -9.77 8.68
CA GLU A 45 17.37 -9.98 8.76
C GLU A 45 17.99 -9.39 7.50
N SER A 46 19.07 -8.63 7.65
CA SER A 46 19.81 -8.17 6.49
C SER A 46 20.64 -9.30 5.94
N GLN A 47 20.63 -9.46 4.61
CA GLN A 47 21.50 -10.40 3.89
C GLN A 47 22.83 -9.73 3.48
N MET A 48 22.98 -8.43 3.77
CA MET A 48 24.13 -7.61 3.42
C MET A 48 24.56 -6.77 4.61
N ASP A 49 25.86 -6.63 4.78
CA ASP A 49 26.43 -5.68 5.74
C ASP A 49 26.46 -4.27 5.15
N PHE A 50 26.34 -3.25 6.01
CA PHE A 50 26.35 -1.86 5.55
C PHE A 50 27.63 -1.48 4.81
N GLY A 51 28.75 -2.09 5.16
CA GLY A 51 30.07 -1.89 4.52
C GLY A 51 30.15 -2.36 3.06
N GLU A 52 29.15 -3.14 2.58
CA GLU A 52 29.09 -3.60 1.19
C GLU A 52 28.52 -2.53 0.25
N PHE A 53 27.86 -1.48 0.79
CA PHE A 53 27.30 -0.41 -0.03
C PHE A 53 28.38 0.60 -0.45
N LYS A 54 28.22 1.14 -1.66
CA LYS A 54 29.00 2.29 -2.16
C LYS A 54 28.39 3.58 -1.64
N LEU A 55 28.99 4.11 -0.59
CA LEU A 55 28.53 5.32 0.07
C LEU A 55 29.01 6.56 -0.68
N ASN A 56 28.26 7.67 -0.55
CA ASN A 56 28.72 8.97 -1.01
C ASN A 56 29.86 9.52 -0.14
N SER A 57 30.39 10.72 -0.47
CA SER A 57 31.47 11.38 0.26
C SER A 57 31.16 11.66 1.74
N ASP A 58 29.89 11.67 2.12
CA ASP A 58 29.45 11.91 3.49
C ASP A 58 29.22 10.59 4.28
N GLY A 59 29.55 9.43 3.70
CA GLY A 59 29.30 8.12 4.29
C GLY A 59 27.82 7.73 4.31
N LEU A 60 27.03 8.24 3.38
CA LEU A 60 25.59 8.03 3.32
C LEU A 60 25.21 7.29 2.04
N ILE A 61 24.14 6.48 2.13
CA ILE A 61 23.48 5.86 1.00
C ILE A 61 22.12 6.52 0.73
N PRO A 62 21.77 6.87 -0.51
CA PRO A 62 20.44 7.32 -0.86
C PRO A 62 19.43 6.18 -0.78
N VAL A 63 18.21 6.51 -0.36
CA VAL A 63 17.10 5.55 -0.23
C VAL A 63 15.89 6.12 -0.96
N ILE A 64 15.47 5.43 -2.01
CA ILE A 64 14.21 5.68 -2.71
C ILE A 64 13.12 4.93 -1.96
N VAL A 65 12.07 5.64 -1.55
CA VAL A 65 10.97 5.06 -0.78
C VAL A 65 9.74 4.93 -1.64
N GLN A 66 9.21 3.73 -1.74
CA GLN A 66 8.08 3.36 -2.59
C GLN A 66 6.96 2.73 -1.74
N ASP A 67 5.73 3.10 -2.01
CA ASP A 67 4.57 2.40 -1.43
C ASP A 67 4.48 0.98 -2.00
N TYR A 68 4.40 -0.03 -1.13
CA TYR A 68 4.44 -1.44 -1.55
C TYR A 68 3.20 -1.89 -2.31
N LYS A 69 2.04 -1.24 -2.11
CA LYS A 69 0.78 -1.57 -2.78
C LYS A 69 0.66 -0.88 -4.14
N THR A 70 0.92 0.43 -4.16
CA THR A 70 0.68 1.25 -5.35
C THR A 70 1.90 1.38 -6.26
N ASN A 71 3.09 1.00 -5.78
CA ASN A 71 4.40 1.26 -6.40
C ASN A 71 4.68 2.75 -6.63
N GLU A 72 3.95 3.65 -5.97
CA GLU A 72 4.19 5.09 -6.02
C GLU A 72 5.48 5.44 -5.28
N VAL A 73 6.34 6.26 -5.90
CA VAL A 73 7.53 6.79 -5.23
C VAL A 73 7.09 7.90 -4.27
N LEU A 74 7.34 7.69 -2.99
CA LEU A 74 6.86 8.55 -1.92
C LEU A 74 7.84 9.67 -1.58
N MET A 75 9.11 9.34 -1.45
CA MET A 75 10.16 10.27 -1.08
C MET A 75 11.55 9.68 -1.35
N MET A 76 12.57 10.52 -1.22
CA MET A 76 13.97 10.13 -1.18
C MET A 76 14.61 10.69 0.10
N ALA A 77 15.43 9.88 0.74
CA ALA A 77 16.18 10.25 1.94
C ALA A 77 17.56 9.60 1.94
N TYR A 78 18.31 9.73 3.04
CA TYR A 78 19.62 9.13 3.20
C TYR A 78 19.69 8.30 4.48
N MET A 79 20.51 7.27 4.46
CA MET A 79 20.88 6.48 5.65
C MET A 79 22.40 6.50 5.85
N ASN A 80 22.82 6.53 7.10
CA ASN A 80 24.11 6.06 7.55
C ASN A 80 23.94 4.63 8.12
N GLU A 81 25.03 4.00 8.52
CA GLU A 81 25.04 2.65 9.09
C GLU A 81 24.03 2.48 10.24
N GLU A 82 24.06 3.37 11.21
CA GLU A 82 23.19 3.33 12.38
C GLU A 82 21.69 3.45 12.02
N ALA A 83 21.35 4.28 11.02
CA ALA A 83 19.96 4.38 10.53
C ALA A 83 19.52 3.11 9.79
N PHE A 84 20.42 2.49 9.04
CA PHE A 84 20.17 1.21 8.37
C PHE A 84 19.93 0.10 9.38
N GLU A 85 20.87 -0.09 10.34
CA GLU A 85 20.72 -1.10 11.39
C GLU A 85 19.43 -0.91 12.20
N HIS A 86 19.13 0.33 12.59
CA HIS A 86 17.89 0.63 13.30
C HIS A 86 16.64 0.30 12.46
N THR A 87 16.69 0.56 11.15
CA THR A 87 15.60 0.20 10.22
C THR A 87 15.41 -1.31 10.16
N VAL A 88 16.48 -2.09 9.99
CA VAL A 88 16.44 -3.56 9.96
C VAL A 88 15.94 -4.10 11.30
N LYS A 89 16.48 -3.61 12.39
CA LYS A 89 16.12 -4.04 13.74
C LYS A 89 14.65 -3.80 14.12
N THR A 90 14.10 -2.65 13.70
CA THR A 90 12.75 -2.25 14.14
C THR A 90 11.66 -2.44 13.10
N GLY A 91 12.04 -2.65 11.82
CA GLY A 91 11.11 -2.65 10.70
C GLY A 91 10.46 -1.28 10.44
N ARG A 92 10.97 -0.20 11.04
CA ARG A 92 10.53 1.19 10.86
C ARG A 92 11.61 1.99 10.15
N MET A 93 11.22 2.71 9.09
CA MET A 93 12.18 3.50 8.32
C MET A 93 12.80 4.59 9.20
N THR A 94 14.10 4.52 9.31
CA THR A 94 14.96 5.49 10.01
C THR A 94 15.93 6.07 8.99
N TYR A 95 16.13 7.37 9.06
CA TYR A 95 16.93 8.11 8.10
C TYR A 95 17.95 8.97 8.80
N TYR A 96 18.96 9.42 8.05
CA TYR A 96 19.92 10.41 8.48
C TYR A 96 19.62 11.77 7.82
N SER A 97 19.44 12.80 8.66
CA SER A 97 19.20 14.16 8.19
C SER A 97 20.55 14.87 7.95
N ARG A 98 20.87 15.15 6.68
CA ARG A 98 22.10 15.86 6.30
C ARG A 98 22.17 17.27 6.90
N SER A 99 21.05 17.98 6.97
CA SER A 99 20.98 19.35 7.49
C SER A 99 21.07 19.42 9.01
N ARG A 100 20.42 18.48 9.71
CA ARG A 100 20.42 18.42 11.18
C ARG A 100 21.55 17.57 11.76
N LYS A 101 22.24 16.80 10.90
CA LYS A 101 23.31 15.86 11.28
C LYS A 101 22.88 14.87 12.39
N CYS A 102 21.68 14.37 12.30
CA CYS A 102 21.13 13.42 13.27
C CYS A 102 20.18 12.42 12.57
N GLN A 103 19.97 11.31 13.24
CA GLN A 103 18.95 10.34 12.84
C GLN A 103 17.55 10.85 13.12
N TRP A 104 16.58 10.31 12.40
CA TRP A 104 15.17 10.52 12.66
C TRP A 104 14.34 9.31 12.18
N ILE A 105 13.41 8.89 13.00
CA ILE A 105 12.45 7.83 12.66
C ILE A 105 11.29 8.49 11.93
N LYS A 106 10.98 7.98 10.75
CA LYS A 106 9.85 8.51 9.97
C LYS A 106 8.54 8.29 10.73
N GLY A 107 7.84 9.39 10.98
CA GLY A 107 6.55 9.37 11.68
C GLY A 107 6.62 9.51 13.20
N GLU A 108 7.80 9.59 13.81
CA GLU A 108 7.96 9.71 15.25
C GLU A 108 7.16 10.88 15.85
N THR A 109 7.17 12.03 15.19
CA THR A 109 6.43 13.23 15.63
C THR A 109 5.02 13.30 15.04
N SER A 110 4.87 12.94 13.74
CA SER A 110 3.61 13.13 13.01
C SER A 110 2.65 11.95 13.10
N GLY A 111 3.10 10.77 13.52
CA GLY A 111 2.36 9.52 13.43
C GLY A 111 2.35 8.91 12.01
N HIS A 112 2.96 9.56 11.02
CA HIS A 112 3.02 9.10 9.63
C HIS A 112 4.19 8.14 9.44
N PHE A 113 4.11 6.96 10.07
CA PHE A 113 5.15 5.94 10.04
C PHE A 113 5.29 5.28 8.66
N GLN A 114 6.48 4.75 8.42
CA GLN A 114 6.80 3.88 7.28
C GLN A 114 7.27 2.53 7.81
N TYR A 115 6.49 1.49 7.55
CA TYR A 115 6.83 0.13 7.94
C TYR A 115 7.46 -0.61 6.75
N VAL A 116 8.64 -1.16 6.95
CA VAL A 116 9.40 -1.86 5.92
C VAL A 116 8.65 -3.11 5.45
N LYS A 117 8.57 -3.29 4.13
CA LYS A 117 8.16 -4.53 3.48
C LYS A 117 9.35 -5.23 2.82
N SER A 118 10.22 -4.47 2.16
CA SER A 118 11.50 -4.95 1.65
C SER A 118 12.49 -3.80 1.51
N LEU A 119 13.77 -4.13 1.64
CA LEU A 119 14.90 -3.29 1.25
C LEU A 119 15.67 -4.03 0.17
N THR A 120 15.99 -3.38 -0.93
CA THR A 120 16.72 -3.96 -2.06
C THR A 120 17.77 -2.97 -2.52
N ALA A 121 19.01 -3.41 -2.66
CA ALA A 121 20.06 -2.62 -3.27
C ALA A 121 19.90 -2.63 -4.80
N ASP A 122 20.37 -1.58 -5.46
CA ASP A 122 20.49 -1.57 -6.92
C ASP A 122 21.71 -2.40 -7.39
N CYS A 123 21.95 -2.40 -8.70
CA CYS A 123 22.91 -3.33 -9.33
C CYS A 123 24.38 -3.06 -8.95
N ASP A 124 24.72 -1.88 -8.49
CA ASP A 124 26.07 -1.49 -8.12
C ASP A 124 26.20 -1.01 -6.66
N PHE A 125 25.14 -1.26 -5.86
CA PHE A 125 25.09 -1.07 -4.42
C PHE A 125 25.26 0.38 -3.95
N ASP A 126 24.85 1.36 -4.76
CA ASP A 126 24.94 2.78 -4.43
C ASP A 126 23.59 3.41 -4.03
N THR A 127 22.48 2.65 -4.14
CA THR A 127 21.12 3.09 -3.85
C THR A 127 20.29 1.97 -3.24
N ILE A 128 19.45 2.30 -2.26
CA ILE A 128 18.47 1.37 -1.69
C ILE A 128 17.07 1.73 -2.18
N LEU A 129 16.33 0.73 -2.68
CA LEU A 129 14.88 0.81 -2.86
C LEU A 129 14.19 0.22 -1.62
N ALA A 130 13.49 1.06 -0.87
CA ALA A 130 12.69 0.66 0.26
C ALA A 130 11.20 0.58 -0.13
N LYS A 131 10.60 -0.61 -0.15
CA LYS A 131 9.16 -0.76 -0.23
C LYS A 131 8.56 -0.73 1.17
N VAL A 132 7.59 0.16 1.38
CA VAL A 132 7.04 0.43 2.71
C VAL A 132 5.51 0.45 2.71
N SER A 133 4.93 0.13 3.86
CA SER A 133 3.54 0.48 4.17
C SER A 133 3.53 1.88 4.78
N GLN A 134 3.03 2.87 4.02
CA GLN A 134 2.95 4.26 4.44
C GLN A 134 1.67 4.53 5.24
N VAL A 135 1.81 5.10 6.43
CA VAL A 135 0.70 5.63 7.21
C VAL A 135 0.57 7.12 6.95
N GLY A 136 -0.58 7.56 6.45
CA GLY A 136 -0.83 8.99 6.16
C GLY A 136 0.11 9.56 5.08
N ALA A 137 0.45 10.83 5.20
CA ALA A 137 1.27 11.56 4.25
C ALA A 137 2.77 11.27 4.41
N ALA A 138 3.48 11.02 3.31
CA ALA A 138 4.93 10.88 3.35
C ALA A 138 5.62 12.25 3.47
N CYS A 139 5.08 13.28 2.81
CA CYS A 139 5.65 14.62 2.85
C CYS A 139 5.29 15.37 4.14
N HIS A 140 6.23 16.21 4.63
CA HIS A 140 6.00 17.08 5.78
C HIS A 140 4.96 18.19 5.50
N THR A 141 4.67 18.48 4.22
CA THR A 141 3.64 19.44 3.81
C THR A 141 2.22 18.85 3.85
N GLY A 142 2.07 17.58 4.20
CA GLY A 142 0.79 16.89 4.20
C GLY A 142 0.45 16.17 2.87
N ASN A 143 1.27 16.31 1.84
CA ASN A 143 1.07 15.58 0.59
C ASN A 143 1.46 14.10 0.73
N ARG A 144 0.78 13.23 -0.02
CA ARG A 144 1.06 11.80 -0.02
C ARG A 144 2.50 11.47 -0.44
N THR A 145 3.01 12.16 -1.45
CA THR A 145 4.38 12.02 -1.96
C THR A 145 5.13 13.36 -1.86
N CYS A 146 6.46 13.33 -1.87
CA CYS A 146 7.30 14.53 -1.98
C CYS A 146 7.44 15.02 -3.44
N PHE A 147 7.03 14.23 -4.42
CA PHE A 147 7.21 14.50 -5.85
C PHE A 147 5.94 15.10 -6.47
N PHE A 148 5.61 16.34 -6.09
CA PHE A 148 4.43 17.05 -6.59
C PHE A 148 4.76 18.35 -7.33
N ASN A 149 6.04 18.75 -7.42
CA ASN A 149 6.47 19.90 -8.20
C ASN A 149 6.93 19.44 -9.59
N SER A 150 6.13 19.71 -10.62
CA SER A 150 6.50 19.38 -11.99
C SER A 150 7.63 20.28 -12.49
N ILE A 151 8.67 19.70 -13.08
CA ILE A 151 9.77 20.41 -13.73
C ILE A 151 9.54 20.47 -15.25
N VAL A 152 9.18 19.34 -15.85
CA VAL A 152 8.81 19.23 -17.27
C VAL A 152 7.63 18.30 -17.37
N GLN A 153 6.60 18.73 -18.05
CA GLN A 153 5.43 17.90 -18.32
C GLN A 153 5.02 18.04 -19.79
N LYS A 154 4.98 16.92 -20.50
CA LYS A 154 4.34 16.85 -21.81
C LYS A 154 2.83 16.70 -21.63
N GLU A 155 2.05 17.19 -22.59
CA GLU A 155 0.64 16.82 -22.66
C GLU A 155 0.52 15.30 -22.86
N TYR A 156 0.13 14.60 -21.82
CA TYR A 156 -0.23 13.18 -21.87
C TYR A 156 -1.33 12.92 -20.84
N VAL A 157 -2.17 11.95 -21.15
CA VAL A 157 -3.15 11.50 -20.19
C VAL A 157 -2.46 10.51 -19.26
N GLU A 158 -2.19 10.93 -18.02
CA GLU A 158 -1.66 10.04 -16.99
C GLU A 158 -2.74 9.03 -16.59
N LYS A 159 -2.82 7.94 -17.35
CA LYS A 159 -3.67 6.81 -17.00
C LYS A 159 -2.78 5.64 -16.58
N ASN A 160 -2.69 5.40 -15.29
CA ASN A 160 -2.23 4.12 -14.80
C ASN A 160 -3.44 3.17 -14.80
N PRO A 161 -3.53 2.18 -15.71
CA PRO A 161 -4.69 1.31 -15.82
C PRO A 161 -4.99 0.55 -14.52
N LEU A 162 -3.97 0.23 -13.72
CA LEU A 162 -4.12 -0.46 -12.44
C LEU A 162 -4.75 0.45 -11.37
N LYS A 163 -4.49 1.78 -11.44
CA LYS A 163 -5.08 2.75 -10.52
C LYS A 163 -6.52 3.13 -10.89
N VAL A 164 -6.93 2.96 -12.14
CA VAL A 164 -8.28 3.32 -12.59
C VAL A 164 -9.34 2.52 -11.83
N LEU A 165 -9.14 1.21 -11.68
CA LEU A 165 -10.10 0.36 -10.97
C LEU A 165 -10.23 0.75 -9.49
N GLU A 166 -9.11 1.02 -8.81
CA GLU A 166 -9.09 1.49 -7.42
C GLU A 166 -9.80 2.85 -7.29
N SER A 167 -9.49 3.80 -8.20
CA SER A 167 -10.08 5.14 -8.19
C SER A 167 -11.60 5.10 -8.41
N VAL A 168 -12.09 4.27 -9.34
CA VAL A 168 -13.53 4.10 -9.58
C VAL A 168 -14.21 3.46 -8.38
N TYR A 169 -13.60 2.45 -7.77
CA TYR A 169 -14.12 1.81 -6.57
C TYR A 169 -14.24 2.81 -5.40
N ASP A 170 -13.23 3.67 -5.20
CA ASP A 170 -13.24 4.69 -4.16
C ASP A 170 -14.33 5.74 -4.41
N ILE A 171 -14.55 6.16 -5.66
CA ILE A 171 -15.66 7.04 -6.05
C ILE A 171 -17.01 6.40 -5.72
N ILE A 172 -17.19 5.11 -6.04
CA ILE A 172 -18.43 4.38 -5.75
C ILE A 172 -18.67 4.31 -4.24
N LYS A 173 -17.62 4.01 -3.47
CA LYS A 173 -17.66 3.97 -2.01
C LYS A 173 -18.00 5.33 -1.40
N GLU A 174 -17.40 6.40 -1.94
CA GLU A 174 -17.71 7.78 -1.54
C GLU A 174 -19.17 8.14 -1.85
N ARG A 175 -19.69 7.75 -3.01
CA ARG A 175 -21.10 7.95 -3.39
C ARG A 175 -22.07 7.24 -2.46
N LYS A 176 -21.70 6.07 -1.94
CA LYS A 176 -22.52 5.35 -0.95
C LYS A 176 -22.52 6.06 0.40
N ALA A 177 -21.37 6.58 0.84
CA ALA A 177 -21.22 7.29 2.11
C ALA A 177 -21.84 8.70 2.07
N HIS A 178 -21.70 9.40 0.94
CA HIS A 178 -22.19 10.77 0.73
C HIS A 178 -23.04 10.84 -0.55
N PRO A 179 -24.32 10.48 -0.48
CA PRO A 179 -25.23 10.46 -1.63
C PRO A 179 -25.32 11.81 -2.32
N GLN A 180 -25.36 11.81 -3.65
CA GLN A 180 -25.54 13.00 -4.49
C GLN A 180 -26.76 12.86 -5.37
N ASP A 181 -27.55 13.92 -5.47
CA ASP A 181 -28.74 13.97 -6.32
C ASP A 181 -28.37 13.73 -7.79
N GLY A 182 -29.20 12.95 -8.48
CA GLY A 182 -28.98 12.59 -9.89
C GLY A 182 -27.87 11.55 -10.15
N SER A 183 -27.21 11.04 -9.11
CA SER A 183 -26.17 10.01 -9.25
C SER A 183 -26.78 8.65 -9.58
N TYR A 184 -26.34 8.05 -10.71
CA TYR A 184 -26.70 6.69 -11.08
C TYR A 184 -26.23 5.66 -10.03
N THR A 185 -25.04 5.85 -9.46
CA THR A 185 -24.53 5.00 -8.37
C THR A 185 -25.49 4.99 -7.18
N ASN A 186 -25.97 6.18 -6.79
CA ASN A 186 -26.90 6.29 -5.67
C ASN A 186 -28.29 5.72 -6.01
N TYR A 187 -28.72 5.82 -7.26
CA TYR A 187 -29.93 5.14 -7.74
C TYR A 187 -29.81 3.61 -7.55
N LEU A 188 -28.67 3.01 -7.91
CA LEU A 188 -28.44 1.57 -7.75
C LEU A 188 -28.48 1.16 -6.27
N PHE A 189 -27.80 1.88 -5.39
CA PHE A 189 -27.85 1.62 -3.95
C PHE A 189 -29.26 1.80 -3.37
N GLY A 190 -29.98 2.83 -3.82
CA GLY A 190 -31.38 3.07 -3.39
C GLY A 190 -32.37 1.99 -3.83
N LYS A 191 -32.10 1.34 -4.98
CA LYS A 191 -32.90 0.18 -5.46
C LYS A 191 -32.50 -1.14 -4.82
N GLY A 192 -31.33 -1.18 -4.20
CA GLY A 192 -30.84 -2.33 -3.46
C GLY A 192 -30.20 -3.43 -4.31
N THR A 193 -29.81 -4.51 -3.62
CA THR A 193 -29.01 -5.61 -4.19
C THR A 193 -29.64 -6.23 -5.43
N ASP A 194 -30.95 -6.43 -5.46
CA ASP A 194 -31.62 -7.10 -6.60
C ASP A 194 -31.46 -6.31 -7.91
N LYS A 195 -31.52 -4.99 -7.83
CA LYS A 195 -31.29 -4.12 -9.01
C LYS A 195 -29.82 -4.15 -9.47
N ILE A 196 -28.88 -4.20 -8.53
CA ILE A 196 -27.45 -4.34 -8.84
C ILE A 196 -27.20 -5.69 -9.53
N LEU A 197 -27.76 -6.77 -9.02
CA LEU A 197 -27.62 -8.12 -9.61
C LEU A 197 -28.29 -8.20 -10.98
N GLN A 198 -29.46 -7.56 -11.16
CA GLN A 198 -30.10 -7.46 -12.46
C GLN A 198 -29.16 -6.80 -13.49
N LYS A 199 -28.56 -5.66 -13.14
CA LYS A 199 -27.61 -4.97 -14.03
C LYS A 199 -26.39 -5.83 -14.34
N LEU A 200 -25.80 -6.51 -13.37
CA LEU A 200 -24.70 -7.44 -13.62
C LEU A 200 -25.06 -8.52 -14.63
N GLY A 201 -26.26 -9.10 -14.54
CA GLY A 201 -26.74 -10.10 -15.49
C GLY A 201 -26.95 -9.53 -16.90
N GLU A 202 -27.48 -8.30 -17.00
CA GLU A 202 -27.62 -7.57 -18.27
C GLU A 202 -26.28 -7.38 -18.95
N GLU A 203 -25.28 -6.76 -18.25
CA GLU A 203 -23.95 -6.50 -18.79
C GLU A 203 -23.19 -7.80 -19.17
N CYS A 204 -23.33 -8.84 -18.37
CA CYS A 204 -22.75 -10.15 -18.69
C CYS A 204 -23.31 -10.70 -20.02
N THR A 205 -24.61 -10.52 -20.28
CA THR A 205 -25.26 -10.94 -21.52
C THR A 205 -24.80 -10.07 -22.69
N GLU A 206 -24.68 -8.78 -22.50
CA GLU A 206 -24.22 -7.82 -23.50
C GLU A 206 -22.78 -8.08 -23.92
N ILE A 207 -21.89 -8.46 -22.99
CA ILE A 207 -20.52 -8.94 -23.31
C ILE A 207 -20.59 -10.13 -24.28
N VAL A 208 -21.44 -11.12 -24.01
CA VAL A 208 -21.56 -12.31 -24.86
C VAL A 208 -22.05 -11.93 -26.27
N ILE A 209 -22.98 -11.01 -26.38
CA ILE A 209 -23.51 -10.51 -27.65
C ILE A 209 -22.41 -9.71 -28.39
N ALA A 210 -21.76 -8.76 -27.70
CA ALA A 210 -20.72 -7.93 -28.26
C ALA A 210 -19.50 -8.77 -28.75
N ALA A 211 -19.14 -9.82 -28.02
CA ALA A 211 -18.07 -10.73 -28.40
C ALA A 211 -18.31 -11.48 -29.73
N LYS A 212 -19.56 -11.56 -30.17
CA LYS A 212 -19.94 -12.16 -31.46
C LYS A 212 -19.89 -11.17 -32.63
N ASN A 213 -19.81 -9.89 -32.33
CA ASN A 213 -19.72 -8.83 -33.35
C ASN A 213 -18.27 -8.64 -33.80
N PRO A 214 -18.02 -8.27 -35.07
CA PRO A 214 -16.65 -8.08 -35.57
C PRO A 214 -16.00 -6.79 -35.05
N GLU A 215 -16.74 -5.91 -34.42
CA GLU A 215 -16.25 -4.61 -33.91
C GLU A 215 -15.79 -4.71 -32.46
N PRO A 216 -14.46 -4.64 -32.19
CA PRO A 216 -13.94 -4.81 -30.83
C PRO A 216 -14.25 -3.63 -29.89
N GLU A 217 -14.71 -2.50 -30.40
CA GLU A 217 -15.04 -1.34 -29.56
C GLU A 217 -16.24 -1.63 -28.66
N ASN A 218 -17.28 -2.30 -29.14
CA ASN A 218 -18.48 -2.60 -28.38
C ASN A 218 -18.16 -3.46 -27.15
N ILE A 219 -17.32 -4.48 -27.28
CA ILE A 219 -16.96 -5.35 -26.15
C ILE A 219 -16.22 -4.60 -25.03
N LYS A 220 -15.46 -3.54 -25.35
CA LYS A 220 -14.80 -2.71 -24.35
C LYS A 220 -15.81 -1.98 -23.46
N TYR A 221 -16.89 -1.46 -24.04
CA TYR A 221 -17.96 -0.78 -23.30
C TYR A 221 -18.63 -1.74 -22.35
N GLU A 222 -19.06 -2.90 -22.85
CA GLU A 222 -19.76 -3.89 -22.04
C GLU A 222 -18.92 -4.44 -20.90
N ILE A 223 -17.61 -4.70 -21.17
CA ILE A 223 -16.67 -5.13 -20.12
C ILE A 223 -16.50 -4.01 -19.07
N SER A 224 -16.43 -2.75 -19.49
CA SER A 224 -16.29 -1.62 -18.56
C SER A 224 -17.52 -1.46 -17.68
N ASP A 225 -18.71 -1.59 -18.24
CA ASP A 225 -19.98 -1.51 -17.53
C ASP A 225 -20.15 -2.70 -16.56
N PHE A 226 -19.79 -3.90 -17.00
CA PHE A 226 -19.74 -5.07 -16.13
C PHE A 226 -18.81 -4.87 -14.93
N LEU A 227 -17.57 -4.38 -15.14
CA LEU A 227 -16.62 -4.10 -14.06
C LEU A 227 -17.15 -3.01 -13.11
N TYR A 228 -17.81 -1.98 -13.67
CA TYR A 228 -18.43 -0.94 -12.85
C TYR A 228 -19.52 -1.52 -11.94
N HIS A 229 -20.44 -2.33 -12.47
CA HIS A 229 -21.50 -2.93 -11.67
C HIS A 229 -20.97 -3.99 -10.69
N CYS A 230 -19.88 -4.70 -11.03
CA CYS A 230 -19.15 -5.53 -10.07
C CYS A 230 -18.64 -4.70 -8.89
N MET A 231 -18.03 -3.53 -9.14
CA MET A 231 -17.54 -2.65 -8.07
C MET A 231 -18.69 -2.11 -7.20
N VAL A 232 -19.85 -1.79 -7.80
CA VAL A 232 -21.04 -1.41 -7.02
C VAL A 232 -21.48 -2.55 -6.09
N LEU A 233 -21.51 -3.79 -6.59
CA LEU A 233 -21.82 -4.95 -5.77
C LEU A 233 -20.77 -5.18 -4.67
N MET A 234 -19.49 -5.03 -4.99
CA MET A 234 -18.40 -5.14 -3.99
C MET A 234 -18.60 -4.16 -2.85
N VAL A 235 -18.87 -2.88 -3.16
CA VAL A 235 -19.15 -1.85 -2.15
C VAL A 235 -20.42 -2.17 -1.35
N GLU A 236 -21.46 -2.68 -2.01
CA GLU A 236 -22.70 -3.11 -1.34
C GLU A 236 -22.45 -4.22 -0.33
N LYS A 237 -21.57 -5.17 -0.65
CA LYS A 237 -21.25 -6.34 0.19
C LYS A 237 -20.05 -6.11 1.11
N GLY A 238 -19.37 -4.94 1.04
CA GLY A 238 -18.19 -4.64 1.84
C GLY A 238 -16.94 -5.40 1.41
N ILE A 239 -16.87 -5.86 0.16
CA ILE A 239 -15.74 -6.61 -0.42
C ILE A 239 -14.75 -5.61 -1.03
N THR A 240 -13.46 -5.80 -0.78
CA THR A 240 -12.38 -4.93 -1.27
C THR A 240 -11.68 -5.53 -2.49
N TRP A 241 -10.98 -4.67 -3.26
CA TRP A 241 -10.09 -5.13 -4.34
C TRP A 241 -8.94 -6.01 -3.82
N GLU A 242 -8.47 -5.76 -2.59
CA GLU A 242 -7.41 -6.56 -1.98
C GLU A 242 -7.89 -8.02 -1.77
N GLU A 243 -9.12 -8.20 -1.32
CA GLU A 243 -9.72 -9.54 -1.15
C GLU A 243 -9.89 -10.26 -2.50
N ILE A 244 -10.38 -9.56 -3.52
CA ILE A 244 -10.52 -10.12 -4.87
C ILE A 244 -9.15 -10.47 -5.47
N ALA A 245 -8.16 -9.58 -5.35
CA ALA A 245 -6.82 -9.82 -5.86
C ALA A 245 -6.12 -10.98 -5.15
N ASN A 246 -6.29 -11.11 -3.84
CA ASN A 246 -5.76 -12.23 -3.06
C ASN A 246 -6.38 -13.57 -3.51
N GLU A 247 -7.68 -13.61 -3.77
CA GLU A 247 -8.36 -14.82 -4.27
C GLU A 247 -7.89 -15.18 -5.70
N LEU A 248 -7.74 -14.19 -6.57
CA LEU A 248 -7.23 -14.41 -7.93
C LEU A 248 -5.78 -14.88 -7.94
N ALA A 249 -4.93 -14.39 -7.02
CA ALA A 249 -3.53 -14.76 -6.93
C ALA A 249 -3.32 -16.22 -6.45
N GLN A 250 -4.34 -16.87 -5.90
CA GLN A 250 -4.30 -18.26 -5.46
C GLN A 250 -4.71 -19.26 -6.57
N ARG A 251 -5.16 -18.77 -7.72
CA ARG A 251 -5.61 -19.59 -8.88
C ARG A 251 -4.48 -19.81 -9.88
#